data_5081bf40b19ba7625920db80758a9cb4
#
_entry.id   5081bf40b19ba7625920db80758a9cb4
#
_cell.length_a   1.000
_cell.length_b   1.000
_cell.length_c   1.000
_cell.angle_alpha   90.00
_cell.angle_beta   90.00
_cell.angle_gamma   90.00
#
_symmetry.space_group_name_H-M   'P 1'
#
loop_
_entity.id
_entity.type
_entity.pdbx_description
1 polymer ?
#
loop_
_entity_poly.entity_id
_entity_poly.type
_entity_poly.pdbx_seq_one_letter_code
_entity_poly.pdbx_strand_id
1 'polypeptide(L)'
;MLQIAGTLFLSLTFFPTTLIAQTAGADASGSPASAPVSPQAAPQPVSCASTPGQRTECPADTSRGVVLLRSRGDAPCLLGRTWGYDQASVWVSDGCSAEFATGAVADAKPTKPKAPTHIPNAGFLLVDDEKGQVYFRLFSYGRYLNQRNLDESYVDAFGNTKTIQRRQDIQLQKFFAPFSGWFLTPKMRYYLYVWSSNASQGDPAQVVGAGNLTWTFNRFVSVGVGITSLPTVRSTEGQFPYWLGVDDRLIADEFFRGSYTSGVWLKGEFHTKVKYQAMFANNLSTLGVSAAQIDNRFDTQSYSVAWMPTTGEFGLWNTFGDYDDHQKVATRIGLHYSHSLEEKQSQPGTEGIENSQIRLSDGSIIFTPDLFGPGITVNEVDYRMMSLDAGAKYKGLSLEGEYYWRWLSNFTGVNTGGIADITDHGYQVQASAMAVPKVVQLYFGASQIFGQYGDQWEVRGGENWYLMKERGIRLNGELMYVNRSPVGYTAYPYPVGAKGPVFHINLELNF
;
A
#
# COMPACT_ATOMS: atom_id res chain seq x y z
N MET A 1 47.48 0.08 -2.17
CA MET A 1 47.79 1.41 -2.74
C MET A 1 46.52 2.12 -2.99
N LEU A 2 46.31 3.16 -2.22
CA LEU A 2 45.15 4.03 -2.19
C LEU A 2 45.27 5.05 -3.33
N GLN A 3 44.24 5.21 -4.13
CA GLN A 3 43.86 6.45 -4.84
C GLN A 3 42.72 6.10 -5.81
N ILE A 4 41.54 6.64 -5.54
CA ILE A 4 40.83 7.64 -6.34
C ILE A 4 39.44 7.80 -5.69
N ALA A 5 39.33 8.84 -4.88
CA ALA A 5 38.06 9.46 -4.61
C ALA A 5 37.93 10.67 -5.55
N GLY A 6 37.10 10.54 -6.56
CA GLY A 6 36.71 11.63 -7.45
C GLY A 6 35.27 12.04 -7.16
N THR A 7 35.13 13.12 -6.42
CA THR A 7 33.85 13.76 -6.12
C THR A 7 33.30 14.44 -7.38
N LEU A 8 32.22 13.91 -7.94
CA LEU A 8 31.46 14.63 -8.99
C LEU A 8 30.20 15.22 -8.39
N PHE A 9 30.32 16.45 -7.91
CA PHE A 9 29.16 17.32 -7.63
C PHE A 9 28.70 17.95 -8.95
N LEU A 10 27.56 17.51 -9.46
CA LEU A 10 26.90 18.19 -10.57
C LEU A 10 26.04 19.32 -9.99
N SER A 11 26.55 20.54 -10.00
CA SER A 11 25.80 21.73 -9.66
C SER A 11 24.87 22.09 -10.83
N LEU A 12 23.58 21.83 -10.67
CA LEU A 12 22.54 22.40 -11.54
C LEU A 12 22.31 23.87 -11.14
N THR A 13 22.83 24.79 -11.93
CA THR A 13 22.49 26.21 -11.85
C THR A 13 21.17 26.45 -12.56
N PHE A 14 20.13 26.77 -11.81
CA PHE A 14 18.88 27.30 -12.34
C PHE A 14 19.06 28.79 -12.68
N PHE A 15 18.86 29.14 -13.96
CA PHE A 15 18.67 30.53 -14.38
C PHE A 15 17.20 30.92 -14.15
N PRO A 16 16.91 32.04 -13.51
CA PRO A 16 15.55 32.58 -13.46
C PRO A 16 15.21 33.30 -14.77
N THR A 17 14.26 32.80 -15.52
CA THR A 17 13.64 33.52 -16.64
C THR A 17 12.58 34.46 -16.08
N THR A 18 12.91 35.77 -16.14
CA THR A 18 11.96 36.84 -15.87
C THR A 18 10.94 36.96 -16.99
N LEU A 19 9.67 36.68 -16.69
CA LEU A 19 8.54 36.98 -17.58
C LEU A 19 8.21 38.48 -17.44
N ILE A 20 8.36 39.23 -18.53
CA ILE A 20 7.90 40.61 -18.66
C ILE A 20 6.38 40.57 -18.91
N ALA A 21 5.60 41.11 -17.99
CA ALA A 21 4.17 41.34 -18.20
C ALA A 21 3.97 42.62 -18.99
N GLN A 22 3.38 42.53 -20.18
CA GLN A 22 2.86 43.68 -20.94
C GLN A 22 1.49 44.08 -20.39
N THR A 23 1.40 45.31 -19.92
CA THR A 23 0.14 45.97 -19.58
C THR A 23 -0.53 46.48 -20.84
N ALA A 24 -1.72 46.01 -21.17
CA ALA A 24 -2.61 46.60 -22.17
C ALA A 24 -3.64 47.47 -21.46
N GLY A 25 -3.74 48.70 -21.95
CA GLY A 25 -4.58 49.75 -21.40
C GLY A 25 -6.10 49.45 -21.51
N ALA A 26 -6.82 49.96 -20.56
CA ALA A 26 -8.26 49.94 -20.49
C ALA A 26 -8.88 51.16 -21.15
N ASP A 27 -9.79 50.94 -22.09
CA ASP A 27 -10.75 51.95 -22.51
C ASP A 27 -12.03 51.86 -21.72
N ALA A 28 -12.46 52.98 -21.19
CA ALA A 28 -13.69 53.15 -20.42
C ALA A 28 -14.84 53.41 -21.37
N SER A 29 -15.91 52.60 -21.29
CA SER A 29 -17.25 52.99 -21.75
C SER A 29 -18.26 52.71 -20.64
N GLY A 30 -18.88 53.77 -20.18
CA GLY A 30 -19.86 53.77 -19.10
C GLY A 30 -21.17 53.10 -19.47
N SER A 31 -21.77 52.46 -18.49
CA SER A 31 -23.14 51.95 -18.49
C SER A 31 -23.84 52.40 -17.19
N PRO A 32 -25.16 52.72 -17.22
CA PRO A 32 -25.80 53.54 -16.18
C PRO A 32 -26.04 52.76 -14.88
N ALA A 33 -25.99 53.54 -13.81
CA ALA A 33 -26.18 53.11 -12.43
C ALA A 33 -27.55 52.45 -12.21
N SER A 34 -27.54 51.21 -11.77
CA SER A 34 -28.72 50.52 -11.22
C SER A 34 -28.98 51.00 -9.78
N ALA A 35 -30.21 51.29 -9.45
CA ALA A 35 -30.65 51.71 -8.14
C ALA A 35 -30.32 50.69 -7.04
N PRO A 36 -30.09 51.11 -5.77
CA PRO A 36 -29.75 50.18 -4.69
C PRO A 36 -30.98 49.30 -4.35
N VAL A 37 -30.83 48.00 -4.51
CA VAL A 37 -31.75 46.99 -3.98
C VAL A 37 -31.56 46.95 -2.47
N SER A 38 -32.63 47.23 -1.73
CA SER A 38 -32.67 47.11 -0.27
C SER A 38 -32.22 45.70 0.17
N PRO A 39 -31.45 45.56 1.24
CA PRO A 39 -31.04 44.26 1.73
C PRO A 39 -32.26 43.50 2.23
N GLN A 40 -32.58 42.40 1.52
CA GLN A 40 -33.65 41.48 1.91
C GLN A 40 -33.21 40.78 3.20
N ALA A 41 -34.01 40.86 4.26
CA ALA A 41 -33.75 40.23 5.55
C ALA A 41 -33.45 38.75 5.39
N ALA A 42 -32.34 38.28 5.99
CA ALA A 42 -32.01 36.86 6.00
C ALA A 42 -33.17 36.04 6.58
N PRO A 43 -33.51 34.88 5.99
CA PRO A 43 -34.57 34.03 6.47
C PRO A 43 -34.30 33.60 7.90
N GLN A 44 -35.26 33.87 8.81
CA GLN A 44 -35.19 33.49 10.22
C GLN A 44 -35.47 31.99 10.32
N PRO A 45 -34.63 31.19 11.01
CA PRO A 45 -34.94 29.79 11.20
C PRO A 45 -36.17 29.58 12.08
N VAL A 46 -37.03 28.68 11.65
CA VAL A 46 -38.22 28.24 12.39
C VAL A 46 -37.88 27.06 13.25
N SER A 47 -38.03 27.15 14.57
CA SER A 47 -37.86 26.01 15.49
C SER A 47 -39.20 25.34 15.72
N CYS A 48 -39.28 24.01 15.51
CA CYS A 48 -40.50 23.22 15.73
C CYS A 48 -40.13 21.94 16.50
N ALA A 49 -40.94 21.60 17.52
CA ALA A 49 -40.72 20.45 18.38
C ALA A 49 -42.06 19.76 18.73
N SER A 50 -42.03 18.42 18.76
CA SER A 50 -43.17 17.60 19.20
C SER A 50 -42.76 16.65 20.33
N THR A 51 -43.77 16.15 21.04
CA THR A 51 -43.62 15.06 22.00
C THR A 51 -43.92 13.70 21.33
N PRO A 52 -43.44 12.57 21.88
CA PRO A 52 -43.75 11.25 21.35
C PRO A 52 -45.26 11.02 21.23
N GLY A 53 -45.72 10.54 20.07
CA GLY A 53 -47.14 10.28 19.78
C GLY A 53 -48.00 11.52 19.51
N GLN A 54 -47.41 12.72 19.45
CA GLN A 54 -48.11 13.94 19.11
C GLN A 54 -47.54 14.63 17.85
N ARG A 55 -48.37 15.30 17.11
CA ARG A 55 -48.01 16.18 16.00
C ARG A 55 -48.17 17.64 16.40
N THR A 56 -47.15 18.44 16.13
CA THR A 56 -47.15 19.90 16.35
C THR A 56 -46.96 20.59 15.02
N GLU A 57 -47.75 21.65 14.77
CA GLU A 57 -47.65 22.50 13.59
C GLU A 57 -47.10 23.88 13.99
N CYS A 58 -46.06 24.32 13.28
CA CYS A 58 -45.40 25.61 13.51
C CYS A 58 -45.63 26.50 12.30
N PRO A 59 -46.37 27.60 12.45
CA PRO A 59 -46.66 28.50 11.34
C PRO A 59 -45.41 29.07 10.71
N ALA A 60 -45.29 28.99 9.38
CA ALA A 60 -44.15 29.47 8.62
C ALA A 60 -44.56 29.69 7.16
N ASP A 61 -43.97 30.68 6.50
CA ASP A 61 -44.10 30.82 5.05
C ASP A 61 -43.26 29.74 4.36
N THR A 62 -43.90 28.71 3.91
CA THR A 62 -43.34 27.55 3.25
C THR A 62 -43.50 27.57 1.74
N SER A 63 -44.04 28.66 1.18
CA SER A 63 -44.35 28.80 -0.26
C SER A 63 -43.16 28.56 -1.19
N ARG A 64 -41.95 28.75 -0.68
CA ARG A 64 -40.68 28.52 -1.41
C ARG A 64 -39.92 27.26 -0.98
N GLY A 65 -40.60 26.35 -0.25
CA GLY A 65 -40.01 25.14 0.29
C GLY A 65 -39.38 25.30 1.68
N VAL A 66 -39.08 24.14 2.31
CA VAL A 66 -38.55 24.06 3.67
C VAL A 66 -37.35 23.10 3.67
N VAL A 67 -36.26 23.49 4.32
CA VAL A 67 -35.08 22.67 4.54
C VAL A 67 -34.85 22.51 6.02
N LEU A 68 -34.63 21.27 6.48
CA LEU A 68 -34.21 20.98 7.84
C LEU A 68 -32.73 21.39 8.00
N LEU A 69 -32.47 22.36 8.88
CA LEU A 69 -31.14 22.87 9.16
C LEU A 69 -30.40 22.03 10.21
N ARG A 70 -31.11 21.66 11.28
CA ARG A 70 -30.54 20.99 12.43
C ARG A 70 -31.57 20.26 13.26
N SER A 71 -31.38 18.98 13.56
CA SER A 71 -32.13 18.26 14.60
C SER A 71 -31.63 18.66 15.99
N ARG A 72 -32.56 18.85 16.94
CA ARG A 72 -32.29 19.26 18.33
C ARG A 72 -32.71 18.22 19.36
N GLY A 73 -33.29 17.09 19.00
CA GLY A 73 -33.76 16.03 19.91
C GLY A 73 -33.16 14.69 19.58
N ASP A 74 -33.42 13.71 20.45
CA ASP A 74 -32.92 12.32 20.26
C ASP A 74 -33.75 11.52 19.25
N ALA A 75 -34.97 11.98 18.93
CA ALA A 75 -35.81 11.33 17.95
C ALA A 75 -35.48 11.79 16.52
N PRO A 76 -35.38 10.86 15.55
CA PRO A 76 -35.00 11.16 14.17
C PRO A 76 -36.10 12.01 13.48
N CYS A 77 -35.66 13.10 12.82
CA CYS A 77 -36.53 13.93 11.99
C CYS A 77 -36.46 13.49 10.54
N LEU A 78 -37.46 12.74 10.07
CA LEU A 78 -37.53 12.15 8.73
C LEU A 78 -38.65 12.82 7.92
N LEU A 79 -38.30 13.39 6.76
CA LEU A 79 -39.26 14.05 5.86
C LEU A 79 -40.37 13.07 5.42
N GLY A 80 -41.61 13.52 5.53
CA GLY A 80 -42.80 12.72 5.20
C GLY A 80 -43.21 11.69 6.27
N ARG A 81 -42.42 11.51 7.34
CA ARG A 81 -42.71 10.58 8.46
C ARG A 81 -42.88 11.32 9.78
N THR A 82 -41.80 11.95 10.27
CA THR A 82 -41.82 12.65 11.55
C THR A 82 -41.70 14.17 11.40
N TRP A 83 -41.53 14.67 10.20
CA TRP A 83 -41.72 16.09 9.84
C TRP A 83 -42.16 16.26 8.39
N GLY A 84 -42.72 17.40 8.09
CA GLY A 84 -43.06 17.81 6.75
C GLY A 84 -43.60 19.27 6.76
N TYR A 85 -44.10 19.74 5.64
CA TYR A 85 -44.65 21.09 5.53
C TYR A 85 -45.81 21.13 4.57
N ASP A 86 -46.72 22.11 4.76
CA ASP A 86 -47.78 22.49 3.85
C ASP A 86 -47.54 23.94 3.37
N GLN A 87 -48.53 24.63 2.83
CA GLN A 87 -48.38 25.99 2.30
C GLN A 87 -48.15 27.06 3.36
N ALA A 88 -48.45 26.79 4.64
CA ALA A 88 -48.48 27.78 5.71
C ALA A 88 -47.78 27.31 7.01
N SER A 89 -47.31 26.07 7.08
CA SER A 89 -46.73 25.53 8.30
C SER A 89 -45.68 24.45 8.05
N VAL A 90 -44.79 24.30 9.00
CA VAL A 90 -43.92 23.11 9.19
C VAL A 90 -44.54 22.29 10.30
N TRP A 91 -44.71 21.01 10.10
CA TRP A 91 -45.16 20.09 11.14
C TRP A 91 -44.09 19.09 11.54
N VAL A 92 -44.09 18.73 12.82
CA VAL A 92 -43.21 17.67 13.40
C VAL A 92 -44.06 16.71 14.23
N SER A 93 -43.66 15.45 14.30
CA SER A 93 -44.34 14.41 15.11
C SER A 93 -43.36 13.48 15.82
N ASP A 94 -43.86 12.68 16.76
CA ASP A 94 -43.18 11.57 17.39
C ASP A 94 -41.84 11.94 18.04
N GLY A 95 -41.77 13.12 18.66
CA GLY A 95 -40.58 13.59 19.37
C GLY A 95 -39.54 14.25 18.48
N CYS A 96 -39.79 14.41 17.17
CA CYS A 96 -38.90 15.19 16.30
C CYS A 96 -38.87 16.66 16.79
N SER A 97 -37.65 17.18 16.96
CA SER A 97 -37.39 18.58 17.31
C SER A 97 -36.28 19.10 16.40
N ALA A 98 -36.52 20.18 15.67
CA ALA A 98 -35.58 20.68 14.68
C ALA A 98 -35.73 22.16 14.36
N GLU A 99 -34.72 22.73 13.73
CA GLU A 99 -34.71 24.03 13.09
C GLU A 99 -34.85 23.89 11.58
N PHE A 100 -35.73 24.71 11.00
CA PHE A 100 -36.03 24.71 9.58
C PHE A 100 -35.75 26.07 8.96
N ALA A 101 -35.18 26.11 7.77
CA ALA A 101 -35.16 27.32 6.94
C ALA A 101 -36.34 27.32 5.98
N THR A 102 -37.04 28.43 5.92
CA THR A 102 -38.18 28.68 5.00
C THR A 102 -37.80 29.77 4.01
N GLY A 103 -38.30 29.71 2.79
CA GLY A 103 -38.20 30.83 1.83
C GLY A 103 -36.89 30.96 1.03
N ALA A 104 -35.93 30.05 1.16
CA ALA A 104 -34.61 30.20 0.57
C ALA A 104 -34.20 29.11 -0.46
N VAL A 105 -35.13 28.31 -0.96
CA VAL A 105 -34.75 27.13 -1.78
C VAL A 105 -34.91 27.36 -3.30
N ALA A 106 -35.46 28.50 -3.74
CA ALA A 106 -35.76 28.72 -5.16
C ALA A 106 -34.54 29.11 -6.03
N ASP A 107 -33.41 29.48 -5.43
CA ASP A 107 -32.18 29.86 -6.14
C ASP A 107 -30.98 28.93 -5.84
N ALA A 108 -31.20 27.78 -5.28
CA ALA A 108 -30.18 26.74 -5.31
C ALA A 108 -30.01 26.29 -6.77
N LYS A 109 -29.19 27.06 -7.53
CA LYS A 109 -28.56 26.58 -8.77
C LYS A 109 -28.18 25.16 -8.50
N PRO A 110 -28.55 24.18 -9.38
CA PRO A 110 -28.14 22.78 -9.14
C PRO A 110 -26.68 22.79 -8.79
N THR A 111 -26.34 22.46 -7.54
CA THR A 111 -24.97 22.42 -7.10
C THR A 111 -24.30 21.43 -8.04
N LYS A 112 -23.36 21.93 -8.86
CA LYS A 112 -22.50 21.06 -9.62
C LYS A 112 -22.06 19.96 -8.65
N PRO A 113 -22.10 18.67 -9.05
CA PRO A 113 -21.64 17.60 -8.18
C PRO A 113 -20.34 18.06 -7.55
N LYS A 114 -20.26 18.05 -6.23
CA LYS A 114 -19.07 18.50 -5.51
C LYS A 114 -17.92 17.68 -6.09
N ALA A 115 -16.92 18.37 -6.64
CA ALA A 115 -15.76 17.68 -7.22
C ALA A 115 -15.22 16.67 -6.19
N PRO A 116 -14.76 15.49 -6.62
CA PRO A 116 -14.20 14.50 -5.71
C PRO A 116 -13.20 15.16 -4.77
N THR A 117 -13.40 14.98 -3.47
CA THR A 117 -12.50 15.58 -2.48
C THR A 117 -11.30 14.68 -2.31
N HIS A 118 -10.11 15.18 -2.61
CA HIS A 118 -8.86 14.47 -2.29
C HIS A 118 -8.61 14.52 -0.79
N ILE A 119 -8.40 13.36 -0.19
CA ILE A 119 -8.06 13.19 1.22
C ILE A 119 -6.66 12.58 1.28
N PRO A 120 -5.67 13.27 1.87
CA PRO A 120 -4.31 12.75 1.96
C PRO A 120 -4.28 11.32 2.49
N ASN A 121 -3.51 10.46 1.85
CA ASN A 121 -3.36 9.03 2.13
C ASN A 121 -4.61 8.15 1.97
N ALA A 122 -5.80 8.72 1.74
CA ALA A 122 -7.03 7.97 1.45
C ALA A 122 -7.43 8.04 -0.03
N GLY A 123 -6.97 9.06 -0.76
CA GLY A 123 -7.28 9.30 -2.17
C GLY A 123 -8.53 10.14 -2.39
N PHE A 124 -9.21 9.94 -3.49
CA PHE A 124 -10.41 10.68 -3.86
C PHE A 124 -11.66 10.02 -3.30
N LEU A 125 -12.40 10.74 -2.51
CA LEU A 125 -13.73 10.32 -2.06
C LEU A 125 -14.73 10.52 -3.21
N LEU A 126 -15.17 9.42 -3.82
CA LEU A 126 -16.09 9.42 -4.96
C LEU A 126 -17.55 9.35 -4.53
N VAL A 127 -17.85 8.54 -3.52
CA VAL A 127 -19.18 8.32 -2.97
C VAL A 127 -19.09 8.36 -1.45
N ASP A 128 -20.04 9.04 -0.82
CA ASP A 128 -20.22 9.08 0.64
C ASP A 128 -21.69 9.29 0.95
N ASP A 129 -22.42 8.19 1.13
CA ASP A 129 -23.85 8.20 1.43
C ASP A 129 -24.21 7.15 2.51
N GLU A 130 -25.50 7.07 2.85
CA GLU A 130 -26.00 6.13 3.88
C GLU A 130 -25.88 4.65 3.50
N LYS A 131 -25.64 4.32 2.25
CA LYS A 131 -25.51 2.95 1.74
C LYS A 131 -24.08 2.50 1.53
N GLY A 132 -23.14 3.46 1.43
CA GLY A 132 -21.76 3.12 1.18
C GLY A 132 -20.83 4.29 0.99
N GLN A 133 -19.56 3.95 0.99
CA GLN A 133 -18.46 4.88 0.78
C GLN A 133 -17.49 4.29 -0.23
N VAL A 134 -17.01 5.12 -1.16
CA VAL A 134 -16.03 4.71 -2.19
C VAL A 134 -14.90 5.71 -2.21
N TYR A 135 -13.70 5.24 -1.90
CA TYR A 135 -12.45 5.92 -2.15
C TYR A 135 -11.76 5.32 -3.37
N PHE A 136 -11.13 6.16 -4.15
CA PHE A 136 -10.25 5.78 -5.25
C PHE A 136 -8.86 6.32 -4.99
N ARG A 137 -7.85 5.49 -5.20
CA ARG A 137 -6.44 5.89 -5.17
C ARG A 137 -5.76 5.53 -6.47
N LEU A 138 -4.67 6.20 -6.75
CA LEU A 138 -3.77 5.86 -7.83
C LEU A 138 -2.35 5.80 -7.29
N PHE A 139 -1.68 4.68 -7.56
CA PHE A 139 -0.24 4.56 -7.39
C PHE A 139 0.39 4.20 -8.73
N SER A 140 1.42 4.93 -9.11
CA SER A 140 2.19 4.68 -10.32
C SER A 140 3.59 5.23 -10.16
N TYR A 141 4.56 4.67 -10.87
CA TYR A 141 5.89 5.27 -10.93
C TYR A 141 6.59 5.01 -12.26
N GLY A 142 7.35 6.03 -12.70
CA GLY A 142 8.33 5.90 -13.76
C GLY A 142 9.72 5.68 -13.15
N ARG A 143 10.50 4.77 -13.74
CA ARG A 143 11.87 4.44 -13.31
C ARG A 143 12.86 4.61 -14.43
N TYR A 144 13.90 5.41 -14.21
CA TYR A 144 15.17 5.26 -14.93
C TYR A 144 16.02 4.23 -14.19
N LEU A 145 16.50 3.22 -14.90
CA LEU A 145 17.31 2.14 -14.35
C LEU A 145 18.63 2.05 -15.10
N ASN A 146 19.74 1.87 -14.36
CA ASN A 146 21.06 1.63 -14.93
C ASN A 146 21.73 0.44 -14.23
N GLN A 147 21.89 -0.65 -14.97
CA GLN A 147 22.51 -1.92 -14.58
C GLN A 147 23.82 -2.20 -15.35
N ARG A 148 24.37 -1.23 -16.09
CA ARG A 148 25.51 -1.44 -16.98
C ARG A 148 26.76 -1.98 -16.28
N ASN A 149 26.89 -1.70 -14.98
CA ASN A 149 28.06 -2.11 -14.18
C ASN A 149 27.85 -3.42 -13.41
N LEU A 150 26.78 -4.17 -13.68
CA LEU A 150 26.65 -5.54 -13.18
C LEU A 150 27.56 -6.49 -13.94
N ASP A 151 27.96 -7.59 -13.31
CA ASP A 151 28.63 -8.70 -13.97
C ASP A 151 27.74 -9.25 -15.11
N GLU A 152 28.35 -9.77 -16.18
CA GLU A 152 27.61 -10.29 -17.36
C GLU A 152 27.08 -11.71 -17.16
N SER A 153 27.62 -12.42 -16.20
CA SER A 153 27.24 -13.79 -15.89
C SER A 153 27.57 -14.14 -14.44
N TYR A 154 26.97 -15.19 -13.96
CA TYR A 154 27.32 -15.81 -12.69
C TYR A 154 27.31 -17.34 -12.83
N VAL A 155 27.98 -18.01 -11.91
CA VAL A 155 27.92 -19.47 -11.77
C VAL A 155 27.03 -19.77 -10.57
N ASP A 156 25.97 -20.57 -10.78
CA ASP A 156 25.10 -21.03 -9.71
C ASP A 156 25.80 -22.05 -8.80
N ALA A 157 25.16 -22.44 -7.71
CA ALA A 157 25.73 -23.40 -6.75
C ALA A 157 25.95 -24.81 -7.34
N PHE A 158 25.37 -25.09 -8.48
CA PHE A 158 25.45 -26.38 -9.19
C PHE A 158 26.47 -26.36 -10.35
N GLY A 159 27.22 -25.27 -10.51
CA GLY A 159 28.24 -25.10 -11.52
C GLY A 159 27.76 -24.63 -12.89
N ASN A 160 26.49 -24.27 -13.04
CA ASN A 160 25.94 -23.79 -14.30
C ASN A 160 26.23 -22.30 -14.48
N THR A 161 26.76 -21.91 -15.64
CA THR A 161 26.95 -20.51 -15.99
C THR A 161 25.61 -19.92 -16.51
N LYS A 162 25.15 -18.85 -15.91
CA LYS A 162 23.95 -18.09 -16.27
C LYS A 162 24.34 -16.69 -16.76
N THR A 163 23.71 -16.23 -17.82
CA THR A 163 23.91 -14.88 -18.37
C THR A 163 23.00 -13.88 -17.66
N ILE A 164 23.51 -12.70 -17.32
CA ILE A 164 22.77 -11.59 -16.75
C ILE A 164 22.45 -10.58 -17.85
N GLN A 165 21.16 -10.36 -18.10
CA GLN A 165 20.70 -9.32 -19.02
C GLN A 165 20.71 -7.97 -18.30
N ARG A 166 21.69 -7.13 -18.63
CA ARG A 166 21.84 -5.80 -18.05
C ARG A 166 21.00 -4.77 -18.80
N ARG A 167 20.26 -3.96 -18.10
CA ARG A 167 19.37 -2.94 -18.63
C ARG A 167 19.91 -1.53 -18.38
N GLN A 168 19.58 -0.62 -19.30
CA GLN A 168 19.62 0.82 -19.08
C GLN A 168 18.46 1.41 -19.85
N ASP A 169 17.40 1.76 -19.14
CA ASP A 169 16.15 2.19 -19.76
C ASP A 169 15.34 3.13 -18.86
N ILE A 170 14.26 3.69 -19.43
CA ILE A 170 13.22 4.41 -18.70
C ILE A 170 11.91 3.69 -18.97
N GLN A 171 11.18 3.34 -17.91
CA GLN A 171 9.90 2.66 -18.01
C GLN A 171 8.87 3.20 -17.03
N LEU A 172 7.60 3.21 -17.43
CA LEU A 172 6.47 3.26 -16.50
C LEU A 172 6.29 1.85 -15.94
N GLN A 173 6.70 1.63 -14.70
CA GLN A 173 6.84 0.29 -14.13
C GLN A 173 5.55 -0.30 -13.61
N LYS A 174 4.72 0.51 -12.98
CA LYS A 174 3.52 0.00 -12.34
C LYS A 174 2.37 1.02 -12.42
N PHE A 175 1.19 0.48 -12.61
CA PHE A 175 -0.09 1.15 -12.38
C PHE A 175 -0.88 0.35 -11.36
N PHE A 176 -1.37 0.98 -10.31
CA PHE A 176 -2.15 0.36 -9.25
C PHE A 176 -3.31 1.28 -8.87
N ALA A 177 -4.53 0.81 -9.07
CA ALA A 177 -5.76 1.57 -8.87
C ALA A 177 -6.68 0.86 -7.88
N PRO A 178 -6.55 1.09 -6.58
CA PRO A 178 -7.45 0.54 -5.58
C PRO A 178 -8.71 1.40 -5.40
N PHE A 179 -9.81 0.68 -5.19
CA PHE A 179 -11.08 1.16 -4.66
C PHE A 179 -11.27 0.59 -3.27
N SER A 180 -11.59 1.43 -2.30
CA SER A 180 -11.81 1.00 -0.93
C SER A 180 -13.01 1.72 -0.32
N GLY A 181 -13.58 1.15 0.73
CA GLY A 181 -14.70 1.74 1.41
C GLY A 181 -15.51 0.75 2.21
N TRP A 182 -16.79 1.00 2.32
CA TRP A 182 -17.75 0.11 2.95
C TRP A 182 -19.08 0.15 2.18
N PHE A 183 -19.90 -0.88 2.34
CA PHE A 183 -21.26 -0.94 1.78
C PHE A 183 -22.21 -1.61 2.76
N LEU A 184 -23.48 -1.21 2.71
CA LEU A 184 -24.58 -1.59 3.61
C LEU A 184 -24.36 -1.17 5.07
N THR A 185 -23.16 -1.31 5.62
CA THR A 185 -22.78 -0.92 6.98
C THR A 185 -21.29 -0.64 7.04
N PRO A 186 -20.82 0.35 7.83
CA PRO A 186 -19.39 0.62 8.04
C PRO A 186 -18.57 -0.56 8.56
N LYS A 187 -19.24 -1.61 9.09
CA LYS A 187 -18.59 -2.85 9.51
C LYS A 187 -18.15 -3.73 8.35
N MET A 188 -18.81 -3.60 7.19
CA MET A 188 -18.55 -4.39 5.98
C MET A 188 -17.69 -3.57 5.02
N ARG A 189 -16.40 -3.78 5.07
CA ARG A 189 -15.41 -3.05 4.28
C ARG A 189 -14.91 -3.88 3.12
N TYR A 190 -14.56 -3.20 2.04
CA TYR A 190 -13.96 -3.81 0.86
C TYR A 190 -12.68 -3.09 0.46
N TYR A 191 -11.81 -3.82 -0.21
CA TYR A 191 -10.62 -3.31 -0.88
C TYR A 191 -10.47 -4.07 -2.20
N LEU A 192 -10.77 -3.42 -3.32
CA LEU A 192 -10.71 -3.98 -4.67
C LEU A 192 -9.68 -3.19 -5.45
N TYR A 193 -8.85 -3.87 -6.24
CA TYR A 193 -7.84 -3.17 -7.01
C TYR A 193 -7.55 -3.84 -8.36
N VAL A 194 -7.11 -3.00 -9.29
CA VAL A 194 -6.48 -3.42 -10.53
C VAL A 194 -5.04 -2.94 -10.48
N TRP A 195 -4.09 -3.81 -10.80
CA TRP A 195 -2.73 -3.40 -11.02
C TRP A 195 -2.16 -4.00 -12.31
N SER A 196 -1.24 -3.29 -12.94
CA SER A 196 -0.43 -3.81 -14.02
C SER A 196 1.04 -3.56 -13.74
N SER A 197 1.87 -4.48 -14.17
CA SER A 197 3.31 -4.29 -14.24
C SER A 197 3.70 -4.24 -15.70
N ASN A 198 4.29 -3.13 -16.12
CA ASN A 198 4.72 -2.92 -17.50
C ASN A 198 6.20 -3.28 -17.67
N ALA A 199 6.70 -4.12 -16.83
CA ALA A 199 8.11 -4.46 -16.71
C ALA A 199 8.55 -5.58 -17.66
N SER A 200 7.78 -5.88 -18.69
CA SER A 200 8.09 -7.01 -19.55
C SER A 200 9.00 -6.59 -20.70
N GLN A 201 10.13 -7.19 -20.78
CA GLN A 201 10.98 -7.14 -21.98
C GLN A 201 10.49 -8.17 -22.99
N GLY A 202 9.35 -7.88 -23.65
CA GLY A 202 8.76 -8.76 -24.65
C GLY A 202 7.62 -9.66 -24.16
N ASP A 203 7.40 -9.77 -22.87
CA ASP A 203 6.22 -10.47 -22.33
C ASP A 203 4.99 -9.57 -22.31
N PRO A 204 3.78 -10.08 -22.43
CA PRO A 204 2.56 -9.29 -22.28
C PRO A 204 2.51 -8.61 -20.90
N ALA A 205 2.06 -7.36 -20.84
CA ALA A 205 1.82 -6.69 -19.57
C ALA A 205 0.82 -7.50 -18.73
N GLN A 206 1.19 -7.80 -17.50
CA GLN A 206 0.28 -8.48 -16.57
C GLN A 206 -0.74 -7.47 -16.03
N VAL A 207 -2.02 -7.80 -16.12
CA VAL A 207 -3.11 -7.07 -15.50
C VAL A 207 -3.80 -7.98 -14.51
N VAL A 208 -3.81 -7.58 -13.26
CA VAL A 208 -4.38 -8.37 -12.16
C VAL A 208 -5.52 -7.59 -11.53
N GLY A 209 -6.71 -8.18 -11.50
CA GLY A 209 -7.82 -7.76 -10.67
C GLY A 209 -7.86 -8.59 -9.41
N ALA A 210 -7.85 -7.94 -8.25
CA ALA A 210 -7.88 -8.63 -6.97
C ALA A 210 -8.62 -7.80 -5.91
N GLY A 211 -8.87 -8.41 -4.76
CA GLY A 211 -9.47 -7.70 -3.65
C GLY A 211 -9.98 -8.60 -2.55
N ASN A 212 -10.57 -7.96 -1.56
CA ASN A 212 -11.06 -8.64 -0.37
C ASN A 212 -12.25 -7.93 0.27
N LEU A 213 -12.94 -8.68 1.11
CA LEU A 213 -14.01 -8.22 1.98
C LEU A 213 -13.61 -8.46 3.43
N THR A 214 -13.94 -7.52 4.31
CA THR A 214 -13.66 -7.63 5.74
C THR A 214 -14.88 -7.21 6.54
N TRP A 215 -15.28 -8.05 7.51
CA TRP A 215 -16.28 -7.72 8.49
C TRP A 215 -15.64 -7.39 9.83
N THR A 216 -15.84 -6.19 10.34
CA THR A 216 -15.31 -5.74 11.63
C THR A 216 -16.39 -5.85 12.71
N PHE A 217 -16.23 -6.81 13.62
CA PHE A 217 -17.13 -6.96 14.76
C PHE A 217 -16.87 -5.87 15.80
N ASN A 218 -15.62 -5.66 16.14
CA ASN A 218 -15.12 -4.63 17.05
C ASN A 218 -13.61 -4.44 16.81
N ARG A 219 -12.93 -3.61 17.60
CA ARG A 219 -11.48 -3.38 17.49
C ARG A 219 -10.61 -4.64 17.72
N PHE A 220 -11.14 -5.60 18.48
CA PHE A 220 -10.40 -6.82 18.81
C PHE A 220 -10.52 -7.89 17.72
N VAL A 221 -11.60 -7.85 16.92
CA VAL A 221 -11.91 -8.92 15.98
C VAL A 221 -12.45 -8.34 14.66
N SER A 222 -11.73 -8.61 13.60
CA SER A 222 -12.17 -8.45 12.21
C SER A 222 -11.85 -9.72 11.44
N VAL A 223 -12.78 -10.18 10.62
CA VAL A 223 -12.62 -11.37 9.77
C VAL A 223 -12.68 -10.91 8.31
N GLY A 224 -11.78 -11.41 7.49
CA GLY A 224 -11.76 -11.08 6.08
C GLY A 224 -11.57 -12.30 5.20
N VAL A 225 -11.92 -12.14 3.92
CA VAL A 225 -11.81 -13.18 2.89
C VAL A 225 -11.44 -12.54 1.54
N GLY A 226 -10.69 -13.25 0.73
CA GLY A 226 -10.23 -12.80 -0.58
C GLY A 226 -8.72 -12.78 -0.70
N ILE A 227 -8.18 -11.91 -1.56
CA ILE A 227 -6.74 -11.77 -1.78
C ILE A 227 -6.18 -10.67 -0.90
N THR A 228 -5.17 -11.01 -0.11
CA THR A 228 -4.39 -10.05 0.68
C THR A 228 -2.96 -10.56 0.86
N SER A 229 -2.11 -9.71 1.42
CA SER A 229 -0.73 -10.05 1.76
C SER A 229 -0.70 -11.02 2.94
N LEU A 230 0.08 -12.09 2.84
CA LEU A 230 0.38 -12.97 3.98
C LEU A 230 1.18 -12.20 5.04
N PRO A 231 0.85 -12.27 6.32
CA PRO A 231 1.60 -11.59 7.38
C PRO A 231 2.91 -12.31 7.73
N THR A 232 3.75 -12.60 6.75
CA THR A 232 4.97 -13.41 6.89
C THR A 232 6.15 -12.63 7.45
N VAL A 233 6.25 -11.36 7.08
CA VAL A 233 7.32 -10.45 7.49
C VAL A 233 6.75 -9.06 7.66
N ARG A 234 7.52 -8.16 8.24
CA ARG A 234 7.06 -6.80 8.49
C ARG A 234 6.58 -6.06 7.23
N SER A 235 7.29 -6.17 6.11
CA SER A 235 6.94 -5.47 4.87
C SER A 235 5.64 -5.96 4.23
N THR A 236 5.08 -7.09 4.67
CA THR A 236 3.83 -7.66 4.20
C THR A 236 2.61 -7.28 5.03
N GLU A 237 2.76 -6.47 6.08
CA GLU A 237 1.64 -6.01 6.93
C GLU A 237 0.83 -4.84 6.34
N GLY A 238 0.88 -4.60 5.03
CA GLY A 238 0.09 -3.57 4.36
C GLY A 238 0.78 -2.21 4.20
N GLN A 239 2.10 -2.14 4.34
CA GLN A 239 2.84 -0.87 4.17
C GLN A 239 2.99 -0.41 2.72
N PHE A 240 2.74 -1.27 1.74
CA PHE A 240 2.81 -0.86 0.34
C PHE A 240 1.85 0.31 0.06
N PRO A 241 2.29 1.34 -0.64
CA PRO A 241 3.59 1.56 -1.29
C PRO A 241 4.61 2.35 -0.45
N TYR A 242 4.44 2.51 0.84
CA TYR A 242 5.22 3.42 1.69
C TYR A 242 6.50 2.79 2.26
N TRP A 243 7.32 2.20 1.40
CA TRP A 243 8.67 1.76 1.72
C TRP A 243 9.69 2.88 1.50
N LEU A 244 10.92 2.73 1.99
CA LEU A 244 11.98 3.72 1.78
C LEU A 244 12.36 3.80 0.30
N GLY A 245 12.61 2.69 -0.36
CA GLY A 245 12.69 2.59 -1.82
C GLY A 245 11.31 2.62 -2.49
N VAL A 246 11.25 2.89 -3.78
CA VAL A 246 10.00 2.87 -4.57
C VAL A 246 9.75 1.48 -5.11
N ASP A 247 8.72 0.80 -4.61
CA ASP A 247 8.31 -0.55 -4.99
C ASP A 247 9.48 -1.57 -4.95
N ASP A 248 10.27 -1.45 -3.91
CA ASP A 248 11.55 -2.13 -3.79
C ASP A 248 11.83 -2.50 -2.33
N ARG A 249 12.18 -3.77 -2.09
CA ARG A 249 12.56 -4.33 -0.79
C ARG A 249 14.03 -4.71 -0.80
N LEU A 250 14.59 -4.93 0.37
CA LEU A 250 15.93 -5.54 0.49
C LEU A 250 15.88 -7.02 0.13
N ILE A 251 17.00 -7.58 -0.35
CA ILE A 251 17.03 -8.96 -0.87
C ILE A 251 16.64 -10.01 0.15
N ALA A 252 17.00 -9.83 1.43
CA ALA A 252 16.58 -10.76 2.47
C ALA A 252 15.08 -10.74 2.70
N ASP A 253 14.47 -9.54 2.78
CA ASP A 253 13.01 -9.41 2.87
C ASP A 253 12.31 -10.10 1.68
N GLU A 254 12.74 -9.82 0.45
CA GLU A 254 12.15 -10.41 -0.76
C GLU A 254 12.36 -11.93 -0.84
N PHE A 255 13.48 -12.44 -0.34
CA PHE A 255 13.81 -13.87 -0.37
C PHE A 255 13.00 -14.69 0.65
N PHE A 256 12.80 -14.15 1.85
CA PHE A 256 12.15 -14.88 2.94
C PHE A 256 10.63 -14.71 2.96
N ARG A 257 10.10 -13.61 2.44
CA ARG A 257 8.67 -13.32 2.54
C ARG A 257 7.80 -14.26 1.70
N GLY A 258 6.59 -14.51 2.16
CA GLY A 258 5.46 -14.83 1.28
C GLY A 258 4.94 -13.57 0.58
N SER A 259 3.90 -13.70 -0.22
CA SER A 259 3.36 -12.59 -1.00
C SER A 259 1.83 -12.47 -0.82
N TYR A 260 1.15 -12.06 -1.85
CA TYR A 260 -0.31 -11.97 -1.88
C TYR A 260 -0.91 -13.32 -2.26
N THR A 261 -1.93 -13.76 -1.54
CA THR A 261 -2.63 -15.01 -1.82
C THR A 261 -4.10 -14.93 -1.42
N SER A 262 -4.90 -15.87 -1.92
CA SER A 262 -6.30 -16.03 -1.55
C SER A 262 -6.42 -16.79 -0.23
N GLY A 263 -7.23 -16.25 0.68
CA GLY A 263 -7.41 -16.88 1.98
C GLY A 263 -8.49 -16.24 2.84
N VAL A 264 -8.54 -16.68 4.09
CA VAL A 264 -9.34 -16.11 5.16
C VAL A 264 -8.43 -15.67 6.30
N TRP A 265 -8.76 -14.58 6.94
CA TRP A 265 -7.94 -14.07 8.05
C TRP A 265 -8.79 -13.51 9.18
N LEU A 266 -8.18 -13.55 10.33
CA LEU A 266 -8.61 -12.90 11.57
C LEU A 266 -7.57 -11.88 11.96
N LYS A 267 -7.97 -10.64 12.27
CA LYS A 267 -7.06 -9.60 12.78
C LYS A 267 -7.72 -8.73 13.83
N GLY A 268 -6.91 -8.11 14.65
CA GLY A 268 -7.39 -7.21 15.70
C GLY A 268 -6.29 -6.48 16.43
N GLU A 269 -6.72 -5.70 17.44
CA GLU A 269 -5.83 -4.88 18.26
C GLU A 269 -6.23 -4.96 19.74
N PHE A 270 -5.25 -5.23 20.62
CA PHE A 270 -5.43 -5.26 22.07
C PHE A 270 -4.79 -4.04 22.72
N HIS A 271 -5.54 -3.35 23.58
CA HIS A 271 -5.06 -2.21 24.37
C HIS A 271 -4.33 -1.13 23.56
N THR A 272 -4.67 -0.96 22.27
CA THR A 272 -4.02 -0.02 21.34
C THR A 272 -2.51 -0.26 21.11
N LYS A 273 -1.92 -1.28 21.73
CA LYS A 273 -0.47 -1.54 21.70
C LYS A 273 -0.07 -2.84 21.03
N VAL A 274 -0.98 -3.80 20.93
CA VAL A 274 -0.70 -5.11 20.35
C VAL A 274 -1.64 -5.35 19.19
N LYS A 275 -1.10 -5.52 17.98
CA LYS A 275 -1.84 -5.93 16.78
C LYS A 275 -1.52 -7.38 16.49
N TYR A 276 -2.49 -8.11 15.99
CA TYR A 276 -2.30 -9.48 15.57
C TYR A 276 -3.03 -9.77 14.26
N GLN A 277 -2.53 -10.72 13.52
CA GLN A 277 -3.18 -11.29 12.35
C GLN A 277 -2.89 -12.78 12.26
N ALA A 278 -3.91 -13.57 11.92
CA ALA A 278 -3.80 -14.98 11.59
C ALA A 278 -4.46 -15.19 10.25
N MET A 279 -3.83 -15.90 9.32
CA MET A 279 -4.34 -16.14 7.98
C MET A 279 -4.18 -17.61 7.61
N PHE A 280 -5.23 -18.18 7.01
CA PHE A 280 -5.20 -19.45 6.31
C PHE A 280 -5.40 -19.18 4.82
N ALA A 281 -4.60 -19.78 3.97
CA ALA A 281 -4.50 -19.42 2.57
C ALA A 281 -4.14 -20.62 1.67
N ASN A 282 -4.19 -20.42 0.36
CA ASN A 282 -3.89 -21.44 -0.62
C ASN A 282 -2.39 -21.78 -0.68
N ASN A 283 -1.55 -20.73 -0.78
CA ASN A 283 -0.10 -20.86 -1.01
C ASN A 283 0.64 -19.61 -0.52
N LEU A 284 1.96 -19.57 -0.65
CA LEU A 284 2.77 -18.40 -0.29
C LEU A 284 2.57 -17.23 -1.25
N SER A 285 2.19 -17.47 -2.50
CA SER A 285 2.01 -16.39 -3.49
C SER A 285 1.10 -16.81 -4.64
N THR A 286 0.09 -15.98 -4.92
CA THR A 286 -0.74 -16.05 -6.13
C THR A 286 -0.49 -14.89 -7.10
N LEU A 287 0.18 -13.82 -6.66
CA LEU A 287 0.45 -12.65 -7.49
C LEU A 287 1.92 -12.66 -7.95
N GLY A 288 2.13 -12.43 -9.23
CA GLY A 288 3.47 -12.40 -9.85
C GLY A 288 3.90 -13.72 -10.46
N VAL A 289 3.06 -14.72 -10.39
CA VAL A 289 3.16 -15.98 -11.12
C VAL A 289 2.03 -16.01 -12.14
N SER A 290 2.05 -16.88 -13.14
CA SER A 290 0.97 -16.91 -14.14
C SER A 290 -0.39 -16.87 -13.43
N ALA A 291 -1.34 -16.10 -13.96
CA ALA A 291 -2.65 -15.83 -13.34
C ALA A 291 -3.51 -17.08 -13.04
N ALA A 292 -2.93 -18.23 -13.22
CA ALA A 292 -3.54 -19.53 -13.19
C ALA A 292 -3.07 -20.40 -12.02
N GLN A 293 -2.32 -19.88 -11.06
CA GLN A 293 -1.94 -20.65 -9.88
C GLN A 293 -3.15 -20.93 -9.01
N ILE A 294 -3.77 -22.05 -9.27
CA ILE A 294 -4.77 -22.64 -8.37
C ILE A 294 -4.04 -23.75 -7.61
N ASP A 295 -3.72 -23.50 -6.35
CA ASP A 295 -3.22 -24.55 -5.47
C ASP A 295 -4.32 -25.59 -5.24
N ASN A 296 -3.93 -26.86 -5.11
CA ASN A 296 -4.86 -27.94 -4.85
C ASN A 296 -5.16 -28.10 -3.35
N ARG A 297 -4.56 -27.27 -2.49
CA ARG A 297 -4.67 -27.33 -1.03
C ARG A 297 -4.99 -25.96 -0.43
N PHE A 298 -5.50 -25.98 0.78
CA PHE A 298 -5.76 -24.80 1.61
C PHE A 298 -5.04 -25.01 2.95
N ASP A 299 -3.72 -25.08 2.91
CA ASP A 299 -2.89 -25.48 4.03
C ASP A 299 -1.85 -24.45 4.48
N THR A 300 -1.71 -23.35 3.73
CA THR A 300 -0.82 -22.26 4.13
C THR A 300 -1.36 -21.54 5.35
N GLN A 301 -0.51 -21.39 6.35
CA GLN A 301 -0.80 -20.71 7.61
C GLN A 301 0.23 -19.60 7.84
N SER A 302 -0.26 -18.43 8.25
CA SER A 302 0.63 -17.33 8.60
C SER A 302 0.07 -16.54 9.77
N TYR A 303 0.95 -16.19 10.71
CA TYR A 303 0.61 -15.51 11.96
C TYR A 303 1.57 -14.36 12.19
N SER A 304 1.04 -13.24 12.66
CA SER A 304 1.87 -12.12 13.13
C SER A 304 1.32 -11.50 14.41
N VAL A 305 2.23 -11.04 15.25
CA VAL A 305 1.94 -10.23 16.43
C VAL A 305 2.93 -9.08 16.46
N ALA A 306 2.43 -7.86 16.55
CA ALA A 306 3.24 -6.65 16.69
C ALA A 306 2.90 -5.91 17.97
N TRP A 307 3.91 -5.65 18.78
CA TRP A 307 3.81 -4.90 20.04
C TRP A 307 4.48 -3.53 19.91
N MET A 308 3.72 -2.48 20.24
CA MET A 308 4.17 -1.08 20.21
C MET A 308 4.17 -0.49 21.64
N PRO A 309 5.18 -0.82 22.46
CA PRO A 309 5.13 -0.59 23.91
C PRO A 309 5.08 0.87 24.34
N THR A 310 5.70 1.76 23.60
CA THR A 310 5.85 3.16 23.99
C THR A 310 4.61 4.00 23.66
N THR A 311 4.39 4.30 22.38
CA THR A 311 3.33 5.19 21.91
C THR A 311 2.02 4.47 21.58
N GLY A 312 2.06 3.15 21.39
CA GLY A 312 0.91 2.36 20.92
C GLY A 312 0.68 2.45 19.40
N GLU A 313 1.58 3.12 18.68
CA GLU A 313 1.55 3.27 17.23
C GLU A 313 2.99 3.35 16.66
N PHE A 314 3.16 3.19 15.35
CA PHE A 314 4.45 3.23 14.68
C PHE A 314 4.40 4.00 13.34
N GLY A 315 3.54 5.03 13.30
CA GLY A 315 3.25 5.83 12.11
C GLY A 315 2.14 5.25 11.23
N LEU A 316 1.76 6.00 10.21
CA LEU A 316 0.70 5.63 9.28
C LEU A 316 0.96 4.25 8.66
N TRP A 317 0.04 3.30 8.85
CA TRP A 317 0.15 1.91 8.40
C TRP A 317 1.45 1.20 8.81
N ASN A 318 2.07 1.61 9.92
CA ASN A 318 3.35 1.11 10.40
C ASN A 318 4.49 1.19 9.34
N THR A 319 4.50 2.22 8.50
CA THR A 319 5.46 2.39 7.38
C THR A 319 6.90 2.44 7.86
N PHE A 320 7.84 2.18 6.96
CA PHE A 320 9.26 2.39 7.21
C PHE A 320 9.60 3.90 7.21
N GLY A 321 10.61 4.27 7.98
CA GLY A 321 11.01 5.66 8.14
C GLY A 321 10.08 6.48 9.03
N ASP A 322 10.55 7.63 9.50
CA ASP A 322 9.79 8.53 10.37
C ASP A 322 9.37 9.82 9.64
N TYR A 323 8.54 9.66 8.61
CA TYR A 323 7.94 10.79 7.90
C TYR A 323 6.95 11.57 8.78
N ASP A 324 6.32 10.91 9.75
CA ASP A 324 5.29 11.49 10.61
C ASP A 324 5.87 12.34 11.75
N ASP A 325 7.21 12.33 11.91
CA ASP A 325 7.98 13.16 12.86
C ASP A 325 7.54 12.92 14.32
N HIS A 326 7.68 11.69 14.79
CA HIS A 326 7.31 11.30 16.15
C HIS A 326 8.02 12.12 17.22
N GLN A 327 7.28 12.88 18.00
CA GLN A 327 7.84 13.72 19.09
C GLN A 327 8.19 12.93 20.34
N LYS A 328 7.76 11.67 20.44
CA LYS A 328 8.14 10.70 21.47
C LYS A 328 8.72 9.48 20.78
N VAL A 329 9.63 8.79 21.44
CA VAL A 329 10.20 7.55 20.89
C VAL A 329 9.07 6.53 20.67
N ALA A 330 8.75 6.27 19.42
CA ALA A 330 7.85 5.18 19.03
C ALA A 330 8.67 3.91 18.82
N THR A 331 8.27 2.81 19.43
CA THR A 331 8.95 1.51 19.31
C THR A 331 7.98 0.44 18.87
N ARG A 332 8.53 -0.52 18.12
CA ARG A 332 7.82 -1.70 17.66
C ARG A 332 8.69 -2.94 17.86
N ILE A 333 8.05 -4.07 18.19
CA ILE A 333 8.62 -5.42 18.16
C ILE A 333 7.55 -6.30 17.49
N GLY A 334 7.93 -7.05 16.46
CA GLY A 334 7.04 -7.95 15.72
C GLY A 334 7.59 -9.36 15.65
N LEU A 335 6.69 -10.34 15.68
CA LEU A 335 6.99 -11.76 15.50
C LEU A 335 6.06 -12.31 14.42
N HIS A 336 6.62 -13.05 13.48
CA HIS A 336 5.89 -13.67 12.38
C HIS A 336 6.26 -15.15 12.28
N TYR A 337 5.30 -15.97 11.88
CA TYR A 337 5.51 -17.37 11.57
C TYR A 337 4.65 -17.77 10.39
N SER A 338 5.18 -18.58 9.49
CA SER A 338 4.45 -19.12 8.35
C SER A 338 4.83 -20.56 8.08
N HIS A 339 3.85 -21.34 7.65
CA HIS A 339 3.97 -22.72 7.21
C HIS A 339 3.15 -22.92 5.95
N SER A 340 3.70 -23.62 4.97
CA SER A 340 3.02 -23.99 3.73
C SER A 340 3.62 -25.27 3.17
N LEU A 341 2.79 -26.11 2.57
CA LEU A 341 3.26 -27.18 1.72
C LEU A 341 3.19 -26.70 0.27
N GLU A 342 4.34 -26.38 -0.31
CA GLU A 342 4.43 -25.77 -1.63
C GLU A 342 4.66 -26.81 -2.72
N GLU A 343 3.89 -26.70 -3.79
CA GLU A 343 3.92 -27.61 -4.92
C GLU A 343 4.61 -26.97 -6.14
N LYS A 344 5.21 -27.80 -6.98
CA LYS A 344 5.82 -27.42 -8.26
C LYS A 344 4.80 -26.80 -9.21
N GLN A 345 3.59 -27.33 -9.22
CA GLN A 345 2.53 -26.98 -10.13
C GLN A 345 1.33 -26.50 -9.34
N SER A 346 0.72 -25.44 -9.81
CA SER A 346 -0.49 -24.90 -9.25
C SER A 346 -1.76 -25.28 -10.03
N GLN A 347 -1.59 -25.95 -11.20
CA GLN A 347 -2.72 -26.43 -11.99
C GLN A 347 -2.55 -27.89 -12.41
N PRO A 348 -3.63 -28.69 -12.33
CA PRO A 348 -3.62 -30.05 -12.87
C PRO A 348 -3.35 -30.07 -14.38
N GLY A 349 -2.48 -30.95 -14.83
CA GLY A 349 -2.18 -31.16 -16.25
C GLY A 349 -1.16 -30.22 -16.86
N THR A 350 -0.54 -29.34 -16.08
CA THR A 350 0.65 -28.59 -16.51
C THR A 350 1.91 -29.37 -16.16
N GLU A 351 2.91 -29.38 -17.06
CA GLU A 351 4.19 -30.03 -16.81
C GLU A 351 5.31 -29.04 -16.46
N GLY A 352 5.03 -27.74 -16.64
CA GLY A 352 5.97 -26.65 -16.33
C GLY A 352 6.12 -26.37 -14.85
N ILE A 353 7.13 -25.57 -14.52
CA ILE A 353 7.28 -25.00 -13.17
C ILE A 353 6.47 -23.72 -13.13
N GLU A 354 5.43 -23.68 -12.32
CA GLU A 354 4.60 -22.50 -12.13
C GLU A 354 4.95 -21.78 -10.81
N ASN A 355 5.39 -22.52 -9.80
CA ASN A 355 5.82 -21.97 -8.52
C ASN A 355 7.30 -21.57 -8.58
N SER A 356 7.56 -20.26 -8.70
CA SER A 356 8.89 -19.68 -8.64
C SER A 356 9.19 -18.98 -7.30
N GLN A 357 8.29 -19.11 -6.32
CA GLN A 357 8.43 -18.47 -5.01
C GLN A 357 9.54 -19.14 -4.18
N ILE A 358 9.67 -20.47 -4.26
CA ILE A 358 10.67 -21.19 -3.48
C ILE A 358 11.98 -21.27 -4.24
N ARG A 359 12.97 -20.52 -3.75
CA ARG A 359 14.31 -20.46 -4.31
C ARG A 359 15.35 -20.85 -3.27
N LEU A 360 16.45 -21.42 -3.75
CA LEU A 360 17.69 -21.59 -2.99
C LEU A 360 18.38 -20.24 -2.83
N SER A 361 19.34 -20.16 -1.92
CA SER A 361 20.04 -18.89 -1.66
C SER A 361 20.89 -18.39 -2.85
N ASP A 362 21.20 -19.24 -3.83
CA ASP A 362 21.82 -18.86 -5.09
C ASP A 362 20.82 -18.33 -6.15
N GLY A 363 19.50 -18.38 -5.85
CA GLY A 363 18.43 -17.97 -6.75
C GLY A 363 17.84 -19.08 -7.61
N SER A 364 18.35 -20.30 -7.56
CA SER A 364 17.78 -21.44 -8.28
C SER A 364 16.40 -21.79 -7.76
N ILE A 365 15.43 -22.05 -8.66
CA ILE A 365 14.08 -22.51 -8.29
C ILE A 365 14.17 -23.97 -7.90
N ILE A 366 13.71 -24.32 -6.69
CA ILE A 366 13.86 -25.66 -6.11
C ILE A 366 13.20 -26.76 -6.94
N PHE A 367 12.15 -26.43 -7.70
CA PHE A 367 11.39 -27.35 -8.54
C PHE A 367 12.02 -27.59 -9.91
N THR A 368 13.20 -27.00 -10.20
CA THR A 368 13.88 -27.21 -11.47
C THR A 368 14.30 -28.66 -11.61
N PRO A 369 13.94 -29.36 -12.71
CA PRO A 369 14.36 -30.73 -12.95
C PRO A 369 15.89 -30.85 -12.93
N ASP A 370 16.38 -31.97 -12.39
CA ASP A 370 17.81 -32.31 -12.29
C ASP A 370 18.65 -31.30 -11.47
N LEU A 371 18.03 -30.38 -10.72
CA LEU A 371 18.74 -29.40 -9.93
C LEU A 371 19.69 -30.04 -8.91
N PHE A 372 19.22 -31.06 -8.19
CA PHE A 372 19.99 -31.75 -7.16
C PHE A 372 20.78 -32.96 -7.71
N GLY A 373 20.78 -33.15 -9.02
CA GLY A 373 21.46 -34.24 -9.73
C GLY A 373 20.57 -34.90 -10.79
N PRO A 374 21.19 -35.65 -11.72
CA PRO A 374 20.45 -36.29 -12.80
C PRO A 374 19.32 -37.20 -12.30
N GLY A 375 18.10 -37.02 -12.83
CA GLY A 375 16.92 -37.79 -12.47
C GLY A 375 16.29 -37.44 -11.13
N ILE A 376 16.73 -36.34 -10.48
CA ILE A 376 16.13 -35.84 -9.23
C ILE A 376 15.21 -34.66 -9.54
N THR A 377 13.94 -34.77 -9.19
CA THR A 377 13.00 -33.66 -9.37
C THR A 377 12.11 -33.53 -8.13
N VAL A 378 12.15 -32.34 -7.52
CA VAL A 378 11.27 -31.99 -6.40
C VAL A 378 9.89 -31.58 -6.95
N ASN A 379 8.82 -32.16 -6.42
CA ASN A 379 7.44 -31.78 -6.74
C ASN A 379 6.76 -31.04 -5.60
N GLU A 380 7.10 -31.35 -4.34
CA GLU A 380 6.57 -30.69 -3.15
C GLU A 380 7.65 -30.47 -2.12
N VAL A 381 7.49 -29.45 -1.29
CA VAL A 381 8.38 -29.10 -0.17
C VAL A 381 7.59 -28.50 0.98
N ASP A 382 7.90 -28.92 2.20
CA ASP A 382 7.41 -28.32 3.44
C ASP A 382 8.23 -27.04 3.72
N TYR A 383 7.58 -25.90 3.65
CA TYR A 383 8.15 -24.57 3.91
C TYR A 383 7.74 -24.09 5.30
N ARG A 384 8.71 -23.69 6.11
CA ARG A 384 8.51 -22.99 7.38
C ARG A 384 9.38 -21.76 7.43
N MET A 385 8.83 -20.69 7.98
CA MET A 385 9.56 -19.43 8.13
C MET A 385 9.13 -18.72 9.40
N MET A 386 10.10 -18.11 10.07
CA MET A 386 9.89 -17.22 11.21
C MET A 386 10.68 -15.94 11.00
N SER A 387 10.11 -14.81 11.41
CA SER A 387 10.87 -13.55 11.50
C SER A 387 10.60 -12.81 12.81
N LEU A 388 11.59 -12.04 13.22
CA LEU A 388 11.55 -11.14 14.38
C LEU A 388 11.96 -9.75 13.91
N ASP A 389 11.05 -8.79 13.99
CA ASP A 389 11.32 -7.38 13.68
C ASP A 389 11.37 -6.50 14.92
N ALA A 390 12.18 -5.45 14.85
CA ALA A 390 12.21 -4.40 15.85
C ALA A 390 12.51 -3.05 15.19
N GLY A 391 11.99 -1.97 15.79
CA GLY A 391 12.25 -0.64 15.28
C GLY A 391 12.00 0.46 16.31
N ALA A 392 12.64 1.61 16.06
CA ALA A 392 12.46 2.84 16.82
C ALA A 392 12.39 4.06 15.90
N LYS A 393 11.50 5.00 16.22
CA LYS A 393 11.33 6.27 15.51
C LYS A 393 11.31 7.43 16.48
N TYR A 394 11.97 8.53 16.10
CA TYR A 394 12.01 9.73 16.91
C TYR A 394 12.48 10.93 16.11
N LYS A 395 11.70 12.00 16.06
CA LYS A 395 12.06 13.29 15.43
C LYS A 395 12.62 13.15 14.01
N GLY A 396 11.91 12.42 13.18
CA GLY A 396 12.30 12.19 11.78
C GLY A 396 13.38 11.14 11.58
N LEU A 397 13.92 10.55 12.65
CA LEU A 397 14.89 9.47 12.61
C LEU A 397 14.17 8.13 12.75
N SER A 398 14.61 7.11 12.01
CA SER A 398 14.19 5.73 12.20
C SER A 398 15.38 4.77 12.12
N LEU A 399 15.30 3.72 12.92
CA LEU A 399 16.17 2.55 12.83
C LEU A 399 15.30 1.32 13.00
N GLU A 400 15.34 0.43 12.02
CA GLU A 400 14.43 -0.71 11.91
C GLU A 400 15.21 -1.91 11.39
N GLY A 401 14.96 -3.09 11.94
CA GLY A 401 15.62 -4.31 11.51
C GLY A 401 14.70 -5.50 11.65
N GLU A 402 15.02 -6.54 10.92
CA GLU A 402 14.31 -7.81 10.94
C GLU A 402 15.30 -8.95 10.73
N TYR A 403 15.10 -10.05 11.45
CA TYR A 403 15.88 -11.27 11.31
C TYR A 403 14.95 -12.42 10.91
N TYR A 404 15.42 -13.29 9.98
CA TYR A 404 14.66 -14.34 9.34
C TYR A 404 15.29 -15.71 9.57
N TRP A 405 14.44 -16.75 9.69
CA TRP A 405 14.80 -18.15 9.67
C TRP A 405 13.84 -18.90 8.75
N ARG A 406 14.38 -19.69 7.84
CA ARG A 406 13.62 -20.53 6.91
C ARG A 406 14.09 -21.97 6.95
N TRP A 407 13.16 -22.89 6.90
CA TRP A 407 13.42 -24.32 6.82
C TRP A 407 12.64 -24.87 5.63
N LEU A 408 13.32 -25.66 4.78
CA LEU A 408 12.72 -26.44 3.70
C LEU A 408 13.04 -27.90 3.98
N SER A 409 12.02 -28.73 4.07
CA SER A 409 12.13 -30.13 4.46
C SER A 409 11.08 -31.00 3.76
N ASN A 410 11.10 -32.30 3.99
CA ASN A 410 10.12 -33.27 3.47
C ASN A 410 9.94 -33.17 1.95
N PHE A 411 11.05 -33.10 1.21
CA PHE A 411 11.01 -33.05 -0.25
C PHE A 411 10.37 -34.31 -0.82
N THR A 412 9.30 -34.17 -1.60
CA THR A 412 8.67 -35.25 -2.32
C THR A 412 8.80 -35.05 -3.82
N GLY A 413 8.84 -36.16 -4.58
CA GLY A 413 9.04 -36.13 -6.02
C GLY A 413 9.77 -37.36 -6.54
N VAL A 414 10.57 -37.18 -7.59
CA VAL A 414 11.34 -38.26 -8.21
C VAL A 414 12.73 -38.32 -7.59
N ASN A 415 13.09 -39.45 -6.98
CA ASN A 415 14.41 -39.72 -6.37
C ASN A 415 14.86 -38.71 -5.30
N THR A 416 13.92 -38.09 -4.58
CA THR A 416 14.22 -37.00 -3.62
C THR A 416 14.78 -37.47 -2.29
N GLY A 417 14.79 -38.77 -1.99
CA GLY A 417 15.16 -39.32 -0.67
C GLY A 417 16.61 -39.04 -0.20
N GLY A 418 17.47 -38.49 -1.06
CA GLY A 418 18.83 -38.07 -0.70
C GLY A 418 19.00 -36.56 -0.48
N ILE A 419 17.93 -35.77 -0.63
CA ILE A 419 18.00 -34.33 -0.40
C ILE A 419 17.93 -34.05 1.10
N ALA A 420 18.96 -33.42 1.64
CA ALA A 420 18.99 -32.99 3.03
C ALA A 420 18.08 -31.75 3.24
N ASP A 421 17.55 -31.60 4.45
CA ASP A 421 16.85 -30.41 4.85
C ASP A 421 17.71 -29.15 4.64
N ILE A 422 17.08 -28.07 4.18
CA ILE A 422 17.72 -26.80 3.90
C ILE A 422 17.32 -25.80 4.96
N THR A 423 18.31 -25.16 5.56
CA THR A 423 18.08 -24.09 6.52
C THR A 423 18.81 -22.84 6.06
N ASP A 424 18.06 -21.77 5.87
CA ASP A 424 18.57 -20.45 5.58
C ASP A 424 18.19 -19.49 6.69
N HIS A 425 19.02 -18.50 6.94
CA HIS A 425 18.70 -17.39 7.82
C HIS A 425 19.27 -16.08 7.26
N GLY A 426 18.85 -14.96 7.79
CA GLY A 426 19.35 -13.69 7.31
C GLY A 426 18.78 -12.51 8.09
N TYR A 427 19.21 -11.32 7.71
CA TYR A 427 18.73 -10.10 8.32
C TYR A 427 18.62 -8.95 7.33
N GLN A 428 17.83 -7.96 7.71
CA GLN A 428 17.87 -6.62 7.13
C GLN A 428 17.96 -5.57 8.23
N VAL A 429 18.57 -4.44 7.89
CA VAL A 429 18.57 -3.22 8.69
C VAL A 429 18.32 -2.03 7.77
N GLN A 430 17.44 -1.15 8.20
CA GLN A 430 17.13 0.10 7.50
C GLN A 430 17.18 1.26 8.49
N ALA A 431 17.82 2.35 8.06
CA ALA A 431 17.85 3.61 8.82
C ALA A 431 17.41 4.75 7.93
N SER A 432 16.72 5.73 8.48
CA SER A 432 16.39 6.94 7.74
C SER A 432 16.39 8.18 8.62
N ALA A 433 16.58 9.34 7.98
CA ALA A 433 16.51 10.65 8.62
C ALA A 433 15.77 11.63 7.71
N MET A 434 14.81 12.36 8.28
CA MET A 434 14.21 13.52 7.61
C MET A 434 15.20 14.70 7.70
N ALA A 435 16.09 14.83 6.71
CA ALA A 435 17.06 15.91 6.64
C ALA A 435 16.37 17.29 6.55
N VAL A 436 15.24 17.35 5.86
CA VAL A 436 14.32 18.48 5.86
C VAL A 436 12.92 17.92 6.14
N PRO A 437 12.27 18.29 7.25
CA PRO A 437 10.98 17.73 7.64
C PRO A 437 9.95 17.77 6.52
N LYS A 438 9.37 16.61 6.21
CA LYS A 438 8.38 16.36 5.15
C LYS A 438 8.81 16.73 3.72
N VAL A 439 10.10 17.03 3.51
CA VAL A 439 10.64 17.40 2.19
C VAL A 439 11.73 16.46 1.74
N VAL A 440 12.77 16.25 2.53
CA VAL A 440 13.92 15.42 2.15
C VAL A 440 14.16 14.37 3.21
N GLN A 441 14.11 13.11 2.80
CA GLN A 441 14.46 11.95 3.59
C GLN A 441 15.70 11.28 3.00
N LEU A 442 16.71 11.10 3.79
CA LEU A 442 17.86 10.26 3.47
C LEU A 442 17.66 8.89 4.09
N TYR A 443 18.11 7.83 3.42
CA TYR A 443 18.01 6.49 3.97
C TYR A 443 19.19 5.61 3.57
N PHE A 444 19.37 4.58 4.38
CA PHE A 444 20.34 3.53 4.18
C PHE A 444 19.68 2.17 4.46
N GLY A 445 20.04 1.16 3.70
CA GLY A 445 19.62 -0.22 3.89
C GLY A 445 20.75 -1.20 3.68
N ALA A 446 20.75 -2.27 4.46
CA ALA A 446 21.65 -3.40 4.28
C ALA A 446 20.91 -4.68 4.61
N SER A 447 21.19 -5.75 3.87
CA SER A 447 20.69 -7.09 4.18
C SER A 447 21.66 -8.16 3.78
N GLN A 448 21.55 -9.30 4.45
CA GLN A 448 22.35 -10.50 4.19
C GLN A 448 21.53 -11.75 4.40
N ILE A 449 21.76 -12.72 3.54
CA ILE A 449 21.25 -14.08 3.60
C ILE A 449 22.44 -14.98 3.87
N PHE A 450 22.30 -15.92 4.79
CA PHE A 450 23.23 -17.02 5.06
C PHE A 450 22.51 -18.31 4.68
N GLY A 451 22.94 -18.91 3.58
CA GLY A 451 22.26 -20.07 3.04
C GLY A 451 23.25 -21.17 2.62
N GLN A 452 22.73 -22.39 2.54
CA GLN A 452 23.57 -23.55 2.14
C GLN A 452 24.10 -23.44 0.71
N TYR A 453 23.48 -22.57 -0.13
CA TYR A 453 23.85 -22.39 -1.54
C TYR A 453 24.45 -21.02 -1.81
N GLY A 454 24.91 -20.31 -0.78
CA GLY A 454 25.63 -19.05 -0.87
C GLY A 454 25.13 -18.00 0.11
N ASP A 455 26.03 -17.05 0.41
CA ASP A 455 25.80 -15.95 1.34
C ASP A 455 25.67 -14.64 0.57
N GLN A 456 24.44 -14.28 0.25
CA GLN A 456 24.11 -13.12 -0.58
C GLN A 456 23.89 -11.89 0.29
N TRP A 457 24.29 -10.73 -0.20
CA TRP A 457 24.11 -9.50 0.54
C TRP A 457 23.92 -8.30 -0.38
N GLU A 458 23.36 -7.25 0.16
CA GLU A 458 23.30 -5.94 -0.47
C GLU A 458 23.49 -4.82 0.54
N VAL A 459 23.90 -3.68 0.02
CA VAL A 459 23.88 -2.38 0.70
C VAL A 459 23.32 -1.36 -0.26
N ARG A 460 22.52 -0.41 0.27
CA ARG A 460 21.92 0.66 -0.51
C ARG A 460 21.89 1.96 0.25
N GLY A 461 21.90 3.06 -0.47
CA GLY A 461 21.65 4.38 0.08
C GLY A 461 20.83 5.19 -0.92
N GLY A 462 19.94 6.01 -0.41
CA GLY A 462 19.08 6.78 -1.27
C GLY A 462 18.47 7.99 -0.59
N GLU A 463 17.77 8.75 -1.40
CA GLU A 463 17.03 9.93 -0.98
C GLU A 463 15.62 9.93 -1.53
N ASN A 464 14.70 10.45 -0.73
CA ASN A 464 13.32 10.73 -1.13
C ASN A 464 13.08 12.23 -1.05
N TRP A 465 12.60 12.80 -2.11
CA TRP A 465 12.19 14.19 -2.19
C TRP A 465 10.67 14.27 -2.35
N TYR A 466 9.97 14.69 -1.32
CA TYR A 466 8.52 14.85 -1.29
C TYR A 466 8.15 16.25 -1.80
N LEU A 467 7.85 16.34 -3.10
CA LEU A 467 7.74 17.63 -3.83
C LEU A 467 6.59 18.51 -3.32
N MET A 468 5.53 17.91 -2.80
CA MET A 468 4.34 18.61 -2.28
C MET A 468 4.29 18.66 -0.75
N LYS A 469 5.37 18.30 -0.05
CA LYS A 469 5.40 18.09 1.42
C LYS A 469 4.36 17.07 1.90
N GLU A 470 3.95 16.20 1.00
CA GLU A 470 3.01 15.10 1.19
C GLU A 470 3.57 13.86 0.51
N ARG A 471 3.08 12.68 0.90
CA ARG A 471 3.51 11.41 0.29
C ARG A 471 2.92 11.17 -1.12
N GLY A 472 2.19 12.15 -1.66
CA GLY A 472 1.50 12.02 -2.94
C GLY A 472 2.41 12.04 -4.17
N ILE A 473 3.51 12.80 -4.11
CA ILE A 473 4.50 12.86 -5.20
C ILE A 473 5.89 12.81 -4.59
N ARG A 474 6.65 11.79 -4.99
CA ARG A 474 8.00 11.53 -4.49
C ARG A 474 8.98 11.34 -5.64
N LEU A 475 10.06 12.12 -5.66
CA LEU A 475 11.25 11.82 -6.46
C LEU A 475 12.20 11.03 -5.56
N ASN A 476 12.65 9.88 -6.03
CA ASN A 476 13.56 9.00 -5.30
C ASN A 476 14.80 8.73 -6.15
N GLY A 477 15.96 8.85 -5.55
CA GLY A 477 17.23 8.41 -6.11
C GLY A 477 17.85 7.37 -5.22
N GLU A 478 18.33 6.24 -5.78
CA GLU A 478 18.94 5.17 -5.01
C GLU A 478 20.15 4.58 -5.74
N LEU A 479 21.21 4.40 -5.00
CA LEU A 479 22.40 3.64 -5.39
C LEU A 479 22.51 2.41 -4.51
N MET A 480 22.65 1.25 -5.11
CA MET A 480 22.82 0.00 -4.40
C MET A 480 23.99 -0.80 -4.95
N TYR A 481 24.60 -1.59 -4.10
CA TYR A 481 25.54 -2.65 -4.49
C TYR A 481 24.97 -3.98 -4.03
N VAL A 482 24.77 -4.88 -4.97
CA VAL A 482 24.24 -6.22 -4.73
C VAL A 482 25.34 -7.25 -4.97
N ASN A 483 25.37 -8.32 -4.17
CA ASN A 483 26.28 -9.45 -4.33
C ASN A 483 25.48 -10.73 -4.51
N ARG A 484 25.28 -11.14 -5.77
CA ARG A 484 24.59 -12.37 -6.19
C ARG A 484 23.18 -12.51 -5.66
N SER A 485 22.31 -11.55 -5.98
CA SER A 485 20.92 -11.59 -5.53
C SER A 485 20.22 -12.92 -5.84
N PRO A 486 19.60 -13.59 -4.86
CA PRO A 486 18.82 -14.80 -5.10
C PRO A 486 17.43 -14.50 -5.67
N VAL A 487 17.03 -13.23 -5.65
CA VAL A 487 15.74 -12.74 -6.11
C VAL A 487 15.93 -11.73 -7.21
N GLY A 488 14.90 -11.59 -8.06
CA GLY A 488 14.91 -10.63 -9.14
C GLY A 488 13.86 -11.00 -10.17
N TYR A 489 13.16 -10.00 -10.65
CA TYR A 489 12.21 -10.08 -11.74
C TYR A 489 12.15 -8.71 -12.42
N THR A 490 11.39 -8.57 -13.47
CA THR A 490 11.46 -7.39 -14.34
C THR A 490 11.15 -6.07 -13.63
N ALA A 491 10.25 -6.07 -12.63
CA ALA A 491 9.96 -4.87 -11.83
C ALA A 491 11.00 -4.57 -10.75
N TYR A 492 11.89 -5.53 -10.46
CA TYR A 492 12.95 -5.37 -9.49
C TYR A 492 14.14 -4.61 -10.08
N PRO A 493 14.91 -3.86 -9.29
CA PRO A 493 16.01 -3.09 -9.85
C PRO A 493 17.20 -3.92 -10.35
N TYR A 494 17.21 -5.23 -10.10
CA TYR A 494 18.24 -6.16 -10.57
C TYR A 494 17.68 -7.57 -10.82
N PRO A 495 18.31 -8.36 -11.73
CA PRO A 495 17.94 -9.75 -11.98
C PRO A 495 18.55 -10.70 -10.94
N VAL A 496 18.07 -11.96 -10.94
CA VAL A 496 18.69 -13.05 -10.16
C VAL A 496 20.17 -13.22 -10.56
N GLY A 497 21.04 -13.46 -9.58
CA GLY A 497 22.48 -13.61 -9.76
C GLY A 497 23.24 -12.31 -9.92
N ALA A 498 22.55 -11.16 -9.93
CA ALA A 498 23.18 -9.86 -10.10
C ALA A 498 24.28 -9.60 -9.07
N LYS A 499 25.43 -9.09 -9.57
CA LYS A 499 26.53 -8.63 -8.74
C LYS A 499 27.10 -7.35 -9.33
N GLY A 500 27.23 -6.33 -8.49
CA GLY A 500 27.74 -5.01 -8.84
C GLY A 500 26.81 -3.87 -8.45
N PRO A 501 27.18 -2.63 -8.84
CA PRO A 501 26.38 -1.46 -8.54
C PRO A 501 25.19 -1.29 -9.51
N VAL A 502 24.06 -0.87 -8.96
CA VAL A 502 22.85 -0.48 -9.68
C VAL A 502 22.45 0.91 -9.22
N PHE A 503 22.05 1.74 -10.16
CA PHE A 503 21.52 3.07 -9.89
C PHE A 503 20.16 3.23 -10.54
N HIS A 504 19.21 3.82 -9.81
CA HIS A 504 17.92 4.18 -10.37
C HIS A 504 17.36 5.49 -9.81
N ILE A 505 16.51 6.11 -10.62
CA ILE A 505 15.71 7.28 -10.24
C ILE A 505 14.25 6.94 -10.50
N ASN A 506 13.39 7.23 -9.53
CA ASN A 506 11.95 7.00 -9.64
C ASN A 506 11.18 8.29 -9.44
N LEU A 507 10.17 8.54 -10.28
CA LEU A 507 9.13 9.51 -10.01
C LEU A 507 7.86 8.74 -9.63
N GLU A 508 7.48 8.81 -8.36
CA GLU A 508 6.30 8.15 -7.80
C GLU A 508 5.13 9.11 -7.69
N LEU A 509 3.97 8.64 -8.11
CA LEU A 509 2.68 9.29 -7.95
C LEU A 509 1.79 8.40 -7.07
N ASN A 510 1.23 8.95 -5.98
CA ASN A 510 0.43 8.21 -5.00
C ASN A 510 -0.64 9.13 -4.39
N PHE A 511 -1.80 9.19 -4.98
CA PHE A 511 -2.92 10.03 -4.54
C PHE A 511 -4.28 9.31 -4.59
#